data_eeee6e1e0be8ea148b9732dd0b27da21
#
_entry.id   eeee6e1e0be8ea148b9732dd0b27da21
#
_cell.length_a   1.000
_cell.length_b   1.000
_cell.length_c   1.000
_cell.angle_alpha   90.00
_cell.angle_beta   90.00
_cell.angle_gamma   90.00
#
_symmetry.space_group_name_H-M   'P 1'
#
loop_
_entity.id
_entity.type
_entity.pdbx_description
1 polymer ?
#
loop_
_entity_poly.entity_id
_entity_poly.type
_entity_poly.pdbx_seq_one_letter_code
_entity_poly.pdbx_strand_id
1 'polypeptide(L)'
;MATETKDTEELNTAWVQWDKRLELGIPRIDSQHRKLVAMCNELREALMNRQKRSKDEWLVTVGDVLRQAVKYTQTHFTDEEKLMKACRFSGYEAHKQRHKEFVQTITQVLKGFDEMTVTLGFDFADYLRDWVLSHIACEDKQYCPVMRSFYHTLQEYSQRNHISDSTAAPQP
;
A
#
# COMPACT_ATOMS: atom_id res chain seq x y z
N MET A 1 28.81 16.58 -20.08
CA MET A 1 27.57 17.16 -19.54
C MET A 1 26.38 16.64 -20.36
N ALA A 2 25.92 15.42 -20.12
CA ALA A 2 24.70 14.88 -20.74
C ALA A 2 24.30 13.57 -20.02
N THR A 3 23.89 13.63 -18.76
CA THR A 3 23.38 12.45 -18.03
C THR A 3 22.21 12.73 -17.08
N GLU A 4 21.65 13.96 -17.05
CA GLU A 4 20.57 14.29 -16.10
C GLU A 4 19.14 14.30 -16.70
N THR A 5 18.97 14.03 -17.99
CA THR A 5 17.65 14.16 -18.65
C THR A 5 16.86 12.87 -18.79
N LYS A 6 17.45 11.69 -18.51
CA LYS A 6 16.74 10.41 -18.66
C LYS A 6 15.84 10.04 -17.49
N ASP A 7 16.23 10.41 -16.26
CA ASP A 7 15.47 10.02 -15.06
C ASP A 7 14.19 10.84 -14.84
N THR A 8 14.09 12.03 -15.44
CA THR A 8 12.93 12.90 -15.31
C THR A 8 11.81 12.60 -16.32
N GLU A 9 12.11 11.99 -17.46
CA GLU A 9 11.08 11.62 -18.47
C GLU A 9 10.37 10.29 -18.12
N GLU A 10 11.04 9.32 -17.50
CA GLU A 10 10.39 8.07 -17.05
C GLU A 10 9.43 8.28 -15.88
N LEU A 11 9.67 9.28 -15.03
CA LEU A 11 8.79 9.63 -13.90
C LEU A 11 7.44 10.21 -14.32
N ASN A 12 7.30 10.69 -15.57
CA ASN A 12 6.08 11.34 -16.05
C ASN A 12 5.13 10.40 -16.80
N THR A 13 5.46 9.11 -16.94
CA THR A 13 4.67 8.11 -17.67
C THR A 13 3.86 7.16 -16.77
N ALA A 14 4.10 7.17 -15.47
CA ALA A 14 3.35 6.32 -14.55
C ALA A 14 1.87 6.72 -14.50
N TRP A 15 0.99 5.73 -14.67
CA TRP A 15 -0.47 5.93 -14.62
C TRP A 15 -0.96 6.51 -13.29
N VAL A 16 -0.33 6.07 -12.18
CA VAL A 16 -0.51 6.67 -10.86
C VAL A 16 0.84 7.16 -10.36
N GLN A 17 0.93 8.44 -10.05
CA GLN A 17 2.12 9.02 -9.44
C GLN A 17 1.96 9.12 -7.93
N TRP A 18 3.03 8.82 -7.20
CA TRP A 18 3.05 9.09 -5.76
C TRP A 18 3.06 10.59 -5.51
N ASP A 19 2.14 11.05 -4.67
CA ASP A 19 2.02 12.45 -4.28
C ASP A 19 2.20 12.60 -2.76
N LYS A 20 2.83 13.70 -2.33
CA LYS A 20 2.99 14.01 -0.90
C LYS A 20 1.67 14.06 -0.13
N ARG A 21 0.57 14.34 -0.82
CA ARG A 21 -0.78 14.29 -0.23
C ARG A 21 -1.18 12.90 0.26
N LEU A 22 -0.53 11.85 -0.23
CA LEU A 22 -0.73 10.46 0.21
C LEU A 22 0.17 10.09 1.39
N GLU A 23 1.11 10.96 1.80
CA GLU A 23 1.99 10.67 2.93
C GLU A 23 1.25 10.84 4.25
N LEU A 24 1.36 9.82 5.09
CA LEU A 24 0.82 9.81 6.44
C LEU A 24 1.86 10.27 7.47
N GLY A 25 3.14 10.27 7.10
CA GLY A 25 4.27 10.52 7.98
C GLY A 25 4.57 9.37 8.93
N ILE A 26 4.21 8.16 8.54
CA ILE A 26 4.51 6.90 9.21
C ILE A 26 5.36 6.08 8.25
N PRO A 27 6.72 6.09 8.36
CA PRO A 27 7.62 5.62 7.31
C PRO A 27 7.32 4.20 6.80
N ARG A 28 6.97 3.28 7.70
CA ARG A 28 6.63 1.90 7.35
C ARG A 28 5.36 1.84 6.49
N ILE A 29 4.32 2.55 6.89
CA ILE A 29 3.03 2.56 6.18
C ILE A 29 3.18 3.31 4.85
N ASP A 30 3.86 4.47 4.84
CA ASP A 30 4.12 5.22 3.61
C ASP A 30 4.91 4.39 2.59
N SER A 31 5.87 3.59 3.03
CA SER A 31 6.59 2.64 2.15
C SER A 31 5.67 1.57 1.58
N GLN A 32 4.73 1.06 2.37
CA GLN A 32 3.75 0.07 1.92
C GLN A 32 2.75 0.69 0.93
N HIS A 33 2.31 1.92 1.15
CA HIS A 33 1.44 2.65 0.24
C HIS A 33 2.09 2.90 -1.12
N ARG A 34 3.37 3.33 -1.14
CA ARG A 34 4.13 3.47 -2.40
C ARG A 34 4.17 2.17 -3.18
N LYS A 35 4.31 1.03 -2.49
CA LYS A 35 4.30 -0.27 -3.16
C LYS A 35 2.92 -0.64 -3.69
N LEU A 36 1.83 -0.33 -2.99
CA LEU A 36 0.46 -0.53 -3.49
C LEU A 36 0.22 0.30 -4.76
N VAL A 37 0.66 1.56 -4.77
CA VAL A 37 0.59 2.42 -5.96
C VAL A 37 1.42 1.85 -7.12
N ALA A 38 2.63 1.34 -6.84
CA ALA A 38 3.46 0.69 -7.86
C ALA A 38 2.75 -0.54 -8.45
N MET A 39 2.10 -1.36 -7.62
CA MET A 39 1.34 -2.53 -8.08
C MET A 39 0.14 -2.16 -8.96
N CYS A 40 -0.52 -1.02 -8.74
CA CYS A 40 -1.54 -0.51 -9.66
C CYS A 40 -0.94 -0.21 -11.04
N ASN A 41 0.25 0.38 -11.10
CA ASN A 41 0.97 0.64 -12.35
C ASN A 41 1.40 -0.66 -13.04
N GLU A 42 1.93 -1.64 -12.29
CA GLU A 42 2.31 -2.96 -12.82
C GLU A 42 1.10 -3.69 -13.44
N LEU A 43 -0.05 -3.64 -12.78
CA LEU A 43 -1.28 -4.22 -13.31
C LEU A 43 -1.70 -3.53 -14.62
N ARG A 44 -1.70 -2.21 -14.64
CA ARG A 44 -2.02 -1.43 -15.85
C ARG A 44 -1.10 -1.77 -17.00
N GLU A 45 0.19 -1.86 -16.75
CA GLU A 45 1.19 -2.25 -17.76
C GLU A 45 0.95 -3.67 -18.28
N ALA A 46 0.68 -4.63 -17.39
CA ALA A 46 0.36 -6.00 -17.78
C ALA A 46 -0.87 -6.07 -18.70
N LEU A 47 -1.90 -5.26 -18.42
CA LEU A 47 -3.10 -5.14 -19.24
C LEU A 47 -2.82 -4.52 -20.61
N MET A 48 -2.02 -3.45 -20.67
CA MET A 48 -1.64 -2.76 -21.91
C MET A 48 -0.83 -3.65 -22.86
N ASN A 49 -0.05 -4.57 -22.33
CA ASN A 49 0.80 -5.48 -23.11
C ASN A 49 0.05 -6.68 -23.71
N ARG A 50 -1.31 -6.66 -23.75
CA ARG A 50 -2.15 -7.73 -24.29
C ARG A 50 -1.79 -8.10 -25.73
N GLN A 51 -1.47 -7.12 -26.58
CA GLN A 51 -1.18 -7.36 -28.00
C GLN A 51 0.16 -8.07 -28.26
N LYS A 52 1.06 -8.07 -27.27
CA LYS A 52 2.39 -8.68 -27.36
C LYS A 52 2.41 -10.16 -26.92
N ARG A 53 1.26 -10.73 -26.54
CA ARG A 53 1.16 -12.07 -25.93
C ARG A 53 -0.05 -12.84 -26.46
N SER A 54 0.00 -14.16 -26.37
CA SER A 54 -1.19 -14.99 -26.52
C SER A 54 -2.20 -14.67 -25.39
N LYS A 55 -3.47 -15.11 -25.58
CA LYS A 55 -4.49 -14.92 -24.54
C LYS A 55 -4.07 -15.59 -23.22
N ASP A 56 -3.56 -16.81 -23.30
CA ASP A 56 -3.19 -17.60 -22.12
C ASP A 56 -1.99 -16.99 -21.37
N GLU A 57 -0.94 -16.56 -22.09
CA GLU A 57 0.21 -15.89 -21.50
C GLU A 57 -0.19 -14.56 -20.84
N TRP A 58 -1.10 -13.83 -21.44
CA TRP A 58 -1.62 -12.59 -20.87
C TRP A 58 -2.42 -12.85 -19.59
N LEU A 59 -3.32 -13.82 -19.59
CA LEU A 59 -4.09 -14.22 -18.39
C LEU A 59 -3.14 -14.65 -17.27
N VAL A 60 -2.14 -15.47 -17.55
CA VAL A 60 -1.14 -15.87 -16.55
C VAL A 60 -0.44 -14.65 -15.96
N THR A 61 0.02 -13.73 -16.80
CA THR A 61 0.74 -12.53 -16.36
C THR A 61 -0.14 -11.63 -15.48
N VAL A 62 -1.34 -11.31 -15.94
CA VAL A 62 -2.28 -10.45 -15.18
C VAL A 62 -2.67 -11.15 -13.87
N GLY A 63 -2.92 -12.46 -13.90
CA GLY A 63 -3.24 -13.25 -12.73
C GLY A 63 -2.12 -13.27 -11.68
N ASP A 64 -0.86 -13.33 -12.12
CA ASP A 64 0.29 -13.28 -11.21
C ASP A 64 0.40 -11.91 -10.53
N VAL A 65 0.27 -10.84 -11.28
CA VAL A 65 0.28 -9.47 -10.72
C VAL A 65 -0.84 -9.30 -9.70
N LEU A 66 -2.05 -9.74 -10.03
CA LEU A 66 -3.20 -9.66 -9.13
C LEU A 66 -3.00 -10.48 -7.85
N ARG A 67 -2.52 -11.71 -7.95
CA ARG A 67 -2.24 -12.55 -6.77
C ARG A 67 -1.20 -11.92 -5.86
N GLN A 68 -0.16 -11.33 -6.43
CA GLN A 68 0.87 -10.61 -5.66
C GLN A 68 0.28 -9.37 -4.98
N ALA A 69 -0.54 -8.58 -5.68
CA ALA A 69 -1.21 -7.41 -5.13
C ALA A 69 -2.11 -7.79 -3.95
N VAL A 70 -2.94 -8.84 -4.09
CA VAL A 70 -3.81 -9.33 -2.99
C VAL A 70 -3.00 -9.74 -1.78
N LYS A 71 -1.96 -10.56 -1.98
CA LYS A 71 -1.09 -11.00 -0.88
C LYS A 71 -0.43 -9.83 -0.16
N TYR A 72 0.04 -8.85 -0.92
CA TYR A 72 0.68 -7.67 -0.35
C TYR A 72 -0.32 -6.80 0.42
N THR A 73 -1.50 -6.58 -0.14
CA THR A 73 -2.59 -5.84 0.51
C THR A 73 -3.00 -6.47 1.84
N GLN A 74 -3.12 -7.79 1.91
CA GLN A 74 -3.41 -8.49 3.17
C GLN A 74 -2.31 -8.28 4.22
N THR A 75 -1.04 -8.26 3.80
CA THR A 75 0.09 -7.97 4.69
C THR A 75 0.03 -6.52 5.20
N HIS A 76 -0.22 -5.58 4.31
CA HIS A 76 -0.36 -4.17 4.64
C HIS A 76 -1.51 -3.95 5.65
N PHE A 77 -2.72 -4.44 5.35
CA PHE A 77 -3.87 -4.32 6.24
C PHE A 77 -3.61 -4.94 7.63
N THR A 78 -2.94 -6.10 7.65
CA THR A 78 -2.58 -6.74 8.92
C THR A 78 -1.64 -5.88 9.76
N ASP A 79 -0.65 -5.26 9.14
CA ASP A 79 0.30 -4.39 9.83
C ASP A 79 -0.38 -3.11 10.34
N GLU A 80 -1.20 -2.51 9.51
CA GLU A 80 -1.95 -1.30 9.83
C GLU A 80 -2.98 -1.52 10.94
N GLU A 81 -3.74 -2.62 10.86
CA GLU A 81 -4.70 -3.00 11.90
C GLU A 81 -4.03 -3.27 13.25
N LYS A 82 -2.83 -3.85 13.27
CA LYS A 82 -2.03 -4.01 14.49
C LYS A 82 -1.64 -2.66 15.08
N LEU A 83 -1.23 -1.71 14.25
CA LEU A 83 -0.85 -0.36 14.67
C LEU A 83 -2.06 0.41 15.22
N MET A 84 -3.20 0.37 14.51
CA MET A 84 -4.45 0.99 14.98
C MET A 84 -4.91 0.45 16.34
N LYS A 85 -4.78 -0.87 16.56
CA LYS A 85 -5.08 -1.48 17.87
C LYS A 85 -4.11 -1.00 18.95
N ALA A 86 -2.80 -0.99 18.65
CA ALA A 86 -1.78 -0.58 19.59
C ALA A 86 -1.97 0.87 20.06
N CYS A 87 -2.32 1.78 19.15
CA CYS A 87 -2.61 3.19 19.47
C CYS A 87 -4.06 3.45 19.95
N ARG A 88 -4.91 2.42 20.06
CA ARG A 88 -6.31 2.50 20.48
C ARG A 88 -7.16 3.44 19.64
N PHE A 89 -6.97 3.39 18.31
CA PHE A 89 -7.76 4.20 17.38
C PHE A 89 -9.25 3.83 17.48
N SER A 90 -10.11 4.81 17.78
CA SER A 90 -11.54 4.58 18.00
C SER A 90 -12.30 4.12 16.76
N GLY A 91 -11.81 4.48 15.56
CA GLY A 91 -12.38 4.08 14.26
C GLY A 91 -11.95 2.71 13.77
N TYR A 92 -11.18 1.93 14.56
CA TYR A 92 -10.58 0.65 14.15
C TYR A 92 -11.57 -0.34 13.51
N GLU A 93 -12.72 -0.58 14.13
CA GLU A 93 -13.67 -1.60 13.62
C GLU A 93 -14.29 -1.19 12.28
N ALA A 94 -14.62 0.09 12.11
CA ALA A 94 -15.14 0.61 10.84
C ALA A 94 -14.09 0.53 9.73
N HIS A 95 -12.84 0.89 10.03
CA HIS A 95 -11.72 0.82 9.10
C HIS A 95 -11.44 -0.63 8.66
N LYS A 96 -11.35 -1.54 9.62
CA LYS A 96 -11.16 -2.98 9.36
C LYS A 96 -12.30 -3.56 8.50
N GLN A 97 -13.54 -3.10 8.69
CA GLN A 97 -14.66 -3.55 7.86
C GLN A 97 -14.44 -3.14 6.38
N ARG A 98 -13.90 -1.96 6.09
CA ARG A 98 -13.56 -1.52 4.72
C ARG A 98 -12.47 -2.38 4.09
N HIS A 99 -11.43 -2.75 4.85
CA HIS A 99 -10.42 -3.71 4.42
C HIS A 99 -11.04 -5.04 4.02
N LYS A 100 -11.96 -5.55 4.84
CA LYS A 100 -12.66 -6.81 4.58
C LYS A 100 -13.50 -6.75 3.31
N GLU A 101 -14.24 -5.68 3.11
CA GLU A 101 -15.07 -5.45 1.91
C GLU A 101 -14.21 -5.39 0.65
N PHE A 102 -13.08 -4.69 0.70
CA PHE A 102 -12.13 -4.65 -0.40
C PHE A 102 -11.57 -6.04 -0.75
N VAL A 103 -11.12 -6.81 0.25
CA VAL A 103 -10.61 -8.16 0.03
C VAL A 103 -11.71 -9.08 -0.54
N GLN A 104 -12.95 -8.94 -0.10
CA GLN A 104 -14.08 -9.69 -0.64
C GLN A 104 -14.31 -9.36 -2.12
N THR A 105 -14.30 -8.08 -2.50
CA THR A 105 -14.47 -7.64 -3.89
C THR A 105 -13.38 -8.22 -4.79
N ILE A 106 -12.11 -8.10 -4.39
CA ILE A 106 -11.00 -8.67 -5.17
C ILE A 106 -11.12 -10.19 -5.30
N THR A 107 -11.50 -10.86 -4.21
CA THR A 107 -11.67 -12.33 -4.22
C THR A 107 -12.77 -12.76 -5.19
N GLN A 108 -13.84 -11.99 -5.32
CA GLN A 108 -14.90 -12.27 -6.31
C GLN A 108 -14.39 -12.12 -7.74
N VAL A 109 -13.62 -11.07 -8.03
CA VAL A 109 -13.02 -10.87 -9.36
C VAL A 109 -12.07 -12.02 -9.70
N LEU A 110 -11.24 -12.46 -8.76
CA LEU A 110 -10.31 -13.57 -8.96
C LEU A 110 -11.02 -14.92 -9.22
N LYS A 111 -12.21 -15.13 -8.69
CA LYS A 111 -13.00 -16.35 -8.98
C LYS A 111 -13.49 -16.44 -10.42
N GLY A 112 -13.75 -15.29 -11.06
CA GLY A 112 -14.16 -15.21 -12.48
C GLY A 112 -13.00 -14.91 -13.42
N PHE A 113 -11.76 -15.07 -12.97
CA PHE A 113 -10.58 -14.58 -13.69
C PHE A 113 -10.35 -15.28 -15.04
N ASP A 114 -10.67 -16.57 -15.16
CA ASP A 114 -10.49 -17.34 -16.42
C ASP A 114 -11.37 -16.81 -17.56
N GLU A 115 -12.48 -16.13 -17.22
CA GLU A 115 -13.40 -15.49 -18.16
C GLU A 115 -13.11 -14.00 -18.36
N MET A 116 -12.00 -13.49 -17.79
CA MET A 116 -11.65 -12.07 -17.83
C MET A 116 -11.47 -11.59 -19.26
N THR A 117 -12.20 -10.55 -19.61
CA THR A 117 -11.99 -9.78 -20.84
C THR A 117 -11.01 -8.65 -20.60
N VAL A 118 -10.44 -8.11 -21.69
CA VAL A 118 -9.54 -6.93 -21.60
C VAL A 118 -10.26 -5.75 -20.96
N THR A 119 -11.50 -5.48 -21.35
CA THR A 119 -12.32 -4.40 -20.77
C THR A 119 -12.50 -4.57 -19.28
N LEU A 120 -12.93 -5.76 -18.84
CA LEU A 120 -13.12 -6.06 -17.42
C LEU A 120 -11.80 -5.92 -16.64
N GLY A 121 -10.67 -6.26 -17.26
CA GLY A 121 -9.35 -6.08 -16.65
C GLY A 121 -9.04 -4.59 -16.40
N PHE A 122 -9.33 -3.72 -17.36
CA PHE A 122 -9.13 -2.27 -17.20
C PHE A 122 -10.10 -1.67 -16.18
N ASP A 123 -11.38 -2.03 -16.21
CA ASP A 123 -12.37 -1.57 -15.23
C ASP A 123 -11.94 -1.95 -13.81
N PHE A 124 -11.38 -3.16 -13.66
CA PHE A 124 -10.88 -3.61 -12.37
C PHE A 124 -9.60 -2.88 -11.94
N ALA A 125 -8.68 -2.58 -12.86
CA ALA A 125 -7.50 -1.78 -12.56
C ALA A 125 -7.89 -0.36 -12.12
N ASP A 126 -8.86 0.26 -12.77
CA ASP A 126 -9.42 1.56 -12.38
C ASP A 126 -10.05 1.51 -10.99
N TYR A 127 -10.83 0.46 -10.69
CA TYR A 127 -11.40 0.23 -9.35
C TYR A 127 -10.30 0.12 -8.28
N LEU A 128 -9.25 -0.68 -8.53
CA LEU A 128 -8.13 -0.84 -7.57
C LEU A 128 -7.42 0.48 -7.31
N ARG A 129 -7.10 1.22 -8.37
CA ARG A 129 -6.48 2.54 -8.25
C ARG A 129 -7.31 3.47 -7.39
N ASP A 130 -8.58 3.62 -7.73
CA ASP A 130 -9.47 4.58 -7.08
C ASP A 130 -9.69 4.21 -5.61
N TRP A 131 -9.81 2.91 -5.32
CA TRP A 131 -9.91 2.44 -3.95
C TRP A 131 -8.63 2.71 -3.16
N VAL A 132 -7.45 2.34 -3.68
CA VAL A 132 -6.17 2.56 -3.00
C VAL A 132 -5.96 4.05 -2.73
N LEU A 133 -6.15 4.90 -3.73
CA LEU A 133 -5.91 6.34 -3.57
C LEU A 133 -6.90 6.99 -2.61
N SER A 134 -8.20 6.64 -2.69
CA SER A 134 -9.21 7.19 -1.78
C SER A 134 -9.04 6.68 -0.37
N HIS A 135 -8.67 5.41 -0.18
CA HIS A 135 -8.44 4.81 1.13
C HIS A 135 -7.28 5.53 1.83
N ILE A 136 -6.13 5.65 1.18
CA ILE A 136 -4.97 6.36 1.73
C ILE A 136 -5.31 7.84 2.02
N ALA A 137 -5.97 8.52 1.08
CA ALA A 137 -6.23 9.95 1.19
C ALA A 137 -7.30 10.32 2.23
N CYS A 138 -8.26 9.44 2.50
CA CYS A 138 -9.43 9.73 3.33
C CYS A 138 -9.47 8.87 4.61
N GLU A 139 -9.31 7.55 4.48
CA GLU A 139 -9.50 6.64 5.59
C GLU A 139 -8.26 6.54 6.48
N ASP A 140 -7.10 6.33 5.89
CA ASP A 140 -5.85 6.18 6.63
C ASP A 140 -5.44 7.46 7.33
N LYS A 141 -5.78 8.61 6.77
CA LYS A 141 -5.52 9.90 7.42
C LYS A 141 -6.26 10.08 8.73
N GLN A 142 -7.36 9.36 8.97
CA GLN A 142 -8.12 9.49 10.20
C GLN A 142 -7.34 8.99 11.42
N TYR A 143 -6.52 7.95 11.26
CA TYR A 143 -5.71 7.44 12.37
C TYR A 143 -4.34 8.12 12.51
N CYS A 144 -3.88 8.87 11.50
CA CYS A 144 -2.56 9.50 11.52
C CYS A 144 -2.23 10.30 12.78
N PRO A 145 -3.12 11.17 13.30
CA PRO A 145 -2.79 11.96 14.49
C PRO A 145 -2.53 11.07 15.71
N VAL A 146 -3.36 10.03 15.89
CA VAL A 146 -3.24 9.09 17.02
C VAL A 146 -1.99 8.25 16.90
N MET A 147 -1.68 7.73 15.72
CA MET A 147 -0.46 6.94 15.48
C MET A 147 0.81 7.77 15.66
N ARG A 148 0.85 8.99 15.14
CA ARG A 148 2.02 9.87 15.30
C ARG A 148 2.29 10.16 16.79
N SER A 149 1.25 10.47 17.55
CA SER A 149 1.36 10.66 18.99
C SER A 149 1.88 9.42 19.70
N PHE A 150 1.37 8.25 19.33
CA PHE A 150 1.82 6.97 19.87
C PHE A 150 3.31 6.69 19.57
N TYR A 151 3.76 6.90 18.34
CA TYR A 151 5.17 6.75 17.97
C TYR A 151 6.08 7.72 18.74
N HIS A 152 5.65 8.98 18.89
CA HIS A 152 6.40 9.96 19.66
C HIS A 152 6.57 9.52 21.10
N THR A 153 5.51 9.05 21.74
CA THR A 153 5.56 8.53 23.12
C THR A 153 6.49 7.33 23.24
N LEU A 154 6.47 6.40 22.28
CA LEU A 154 7.38 5.26 22.28
C LEU A 154 8.85 5.67 22.13
N GLN A 155 9.14 6.65 21.28
CA GLN A 155 10.50 7.17 21.11
C GLN A 155 11.01 7.84 22.40
N GLU A 156 10.20 8.66 23.04
CA GLU A 156 10.55 9.28 24.31
C GLU A 156 10.80 8.25 25.41
N TYR A 157 9.96 7.21 25.49
CA TYR A 157 10.14 6.12 26.45
C TYR A 157 11.44 5.35 26.21
N SER A 158 11.74 5.03 24.96
CA SER A 158 12.98 4.35 24.58
C SER A 158 14.23 5.17 24.93
N GLN A 159 14.20 6.47 24.65
CA GLN A 159 15.31 7.39 24.96
C GLN A 159 15.57 7.48 26.48
N ARG A 160 14.50 7.58 27.28
CA ARG A 160 14.62 7.64 28.76
C ARG A 160 15.23 6.36 29.32
N ASN A 161 14.85 5.19 28.80
CA ASN A 161 15.37 3.90 29.31
C ASN A 161 16.82 3.64 28.87
N HIS A 162 17.25 4.07 27.70
CA HIS A 162 18.65 4.00 27.29
C HIS A 162 19.58 4.90 28.13
N ILE A 163 19.06 6.02 28.62
CA ILE A 163 19.82 6.92 29.52
C ILE A 163 19.97 6.29 30.93
N SER A 164 18.95 5.57 31.42
CA SER A 164 19.01 4.93 32.72
C SER A 164 20.00 3.74 32.78
N ASP A 165 20.15 2.98 31.69
CA ASP A 165 21.12 1.90 31.61
C ASP A 165 22.58 2.40 31.47
N SER A 166 22.78 3.58 30.90
CA SER A 166 24.10 4.17 30.73
C SER A 166 24.67 4.84 32.02
N THR A 167 23.82 5.03 33.03
CA THR A 167 24.23 5.66 34.31
C THR A 167 24.57 4.67 35.42
N ALA A 168 24.34 3.37 35.18
CA ALA A 168 24.72 2.28 36.10
C ALA A 168 26.14 1.75 35.79
N ALA A 169 27.16 2.60 35.86
CA ALA A 169 28.56 2.16 35.89
C ALA A 169 28.87 1.57 37.24
N PRO A 170 29.53 0.40 37.34
CA PRO A 170 29.94 -0.16 38.61
C PRO A 170 31.02 0.75 39.22
N GLN A 171 30.82 1.13 40.45
CA GLN A 171 31.86 1.76 41.26
C GLN A 171 32.88 0.69 41.72
N PRO A 172 34.15 1.04 41.79
CA PRO A 172 35.23 0.11 42.07
C PRO A 172 35.24 -0.42 43.51
#